data_7ac4fcb224300526fe8e9ed609e7901f
#
_entry.id   7ac4fcb224300526fe8e9ed609e7901f
#
_cell.length_a   1.000
_cell.length_b   1.000
_cell.length_c   1.000
_cell.angle_alpha   90.00
_cell.angle_beta   90.00
_cell.angle_gamma   90.00
#
_symmetry.space_group_name_H-M   'P 1'
#
loop_
_entity.id
_entity.type
_entity.pdbx_description
1 polymer ?
#
loop_
_entity_poly.entity_id
_entity_poly.type
_entity_poly.pdbx_seq_one_letter_code
_entity_poly.pdbx_strand_id
1 'polypeptide(L)'
;RSQIWDQYVRDLIMNNEFGKLGIDVSDDEFFELLQGLNVHPEISKVPAFQDQLTGQFDRTKVLGYLKQIDQDPTGEARTRWVGFQKYLIGLIKTSKYNSLVSNAMYVTGEEARLNFNENSQNITFNYVAIPFSSVADSMVEPTESELANYYDDNKSDYEQAASKDVDFVVYTVIPSQEDDATTKSAITDLKADFTIFEDYDLMARRNSDNTSARFTFTTKEGLADKNWEELFNAEQGTVIGPYQASQGVYRIAKLVIAQNRPDSVEARHILITPTETMNLDSVNIRIEAIKAQIQSGTDFGDLAQKNSDDKGSAIKGGDLGWFSEGAMVDEFNEACFTSKRGDLSVVTSQFGVHLIEVTKTSRAVRKVKIAFIDRNVEPSTETYNTYYSQAAQFAGKILNEGIAFDSLVAQQNLVKRSDSKVTADKQSIVGLPNSREMVRWMNTTDEETVSEVFQFENSYVVAYLTKEHIKGNVPLEDIKEQISALVVKDKKADYITAAITGDDLAAIATNNGQTVVNAQRANLANLSLQGIGYEPELVGSIFGTAVGSVSSPIAGANAVYVVQVTAKDDAKTTGDFTKQKQEVQKGAAAYANGAAYKVLNTEADVKDNRSDFY
;
A
#
# COMPACT_ATOMS: atom_id res chain seq x y z
N ARG A 1 -12.92 -7.11 3.03
CA ARG A 1 -13.88 -7.64 4.03
C ARG A 1 -13.43 -7.33 5.46
N SER A 2 -12.15 -7.53 5.80
CA SER A 2 -11.62 -7.23 7.13
C SER A 2 -11.81 -5.76 7.50
N GLN A 3 -11.45 -4.83 6.64
CA GLN A 3 -11.62 -3.39 6.88
C GLN A 3 -13.08 -2.98 7.17
N ILE A 4 -14.05 -3.63 6.50
CA ILE A 4 -15.48 -3.36 6.73
C ILE A 4 -15.89 -3.86 8.12
N TRP A 5 -15.40 -5.02 8.53
CA TRP A 5 -15.63 -5.57 9.86
C TRP A 5 -15.02 -4.68 10.95
N ASP A 6 -13.75 -4.30 10.78
CA ASP A 6 -13.05 -3.45 11.74
C ASP A 6 -13.74 -2.09 11.91
N GLN A 7 -14.22 -1.53 10.80
CA GLN A 7 -15.02 -0.30 10.83
C GLN A 7 -16.37 -0.52 11.53
N TYR A 8 -17.05 -1.63 11.24
CA TYR A 8 -18.33 -1.95 11.87
C TYR A 8 -18.20 -2.15 13.39
N VAL A 9 -17.21 -2.91 13.83
CA VAL A 9 -16.89 -3.12 15.26
C VAL A 9 -16.56 -1.79 15.92
N ARG A 10 -15.72 -0.98 15.28
CA ARG A 10 -15.38 0.36 15.78
C ARG A 10 -16.61 1.23 15.95
N ASP A 11 -17.49 1.25 14.95
CA ASP A 11 -18.71 2.06 15.00
C ASP A 11 -19.65 1.58 16.12
N LEU A 12 -19.77 0.28 16.35
CA LEU A 12 -20.57 -0.27 17.44
C LEU A 12 -20.01 0.12 18.81
N ILE A 13 -18.71 -0.07 19.04
CA ILE A 13 -18.05 0.26 20.31
C ILE A 13 -18.17 1.76 20.59
N MET A 14 -17.84 2.60 19.59
CA MET A 14 -17.90 4.04 19.76
C MET A 14 -19.32 4.56 19.97
N ASN A 15 -20.31 4.03 19.22
CA ASN A 15 -21.72 4.44 19.41
C ASN A 15 -22.25 4.03 20.80
N ASN A 16 -21.85 2.86 21.32
CA ASN A 16 -22.20 2.46 22.68
C ASN A 16 -21.59 3.44 23.71
N GLU A 17 -20.35 3.84 23.54
CA GLU A 17 -19.69 4.80 24.42
C GLU A 17 -20.29 6.21 24.31
N PHE A 18 -20.61 6.66 23.11
CA PHE A 18 -21.33 7.93 22.90
C PHE A 18 -22.67 7.93 23.64
N GLY A 19 -23.41 6.82 23.59
CA GLY A 19 -24.66 6.66 24.31
C GLY A 19 -24.50 6.73 25.83
N LYS A 20 -23.48 6.07 26.40
CA LYS A 20 -23.19 6.13 27.84
C LYS A 20 -22.85 7.55 28.32
N LEU A 21 -22.11 8.30 27.50
CA LEU A 21 -21.67 9.65 27.82
C LEU A 21 -22.66 10.74 27.44
N GLY A 22 -23.78 10.39 26.78
CA GLY A 22 -24.76 11.36 26.30
C GLY A 22 -24.23 12.24 25.15
N ILE A 23 -23.24 11.76 24.39
CA ILE A 23 -22.68 12.49 23.24
C ILE A 23 -23.61 12.32 22.05
N ASP A 24 -24.25 13.41 21.65
CA ASP A 24 -25.13 13.46 20.48
C ASP A 24 -24.93 14.75 19.68
N VAL A 25 -25.55 14.81 18.51
CA VAL A 25 -25.59 15.97 17.62
C VAL A 25 -27.06 16.34 17.41
N SER A 26 -27.50 17.48 17.94
CA SER A 26 -28.86 17.94 17.74
C SER A 26 -29.09 18.44 16.31
N ASP A 27 -30.35 18.50 15.89
CA ASP A 27 -30.72 19.03 14.58
C ASP A 27 -30.27 20.49 14.40
N ASP A 28 -30.37 21.31 15.43
CA ASP A 28 -29.91 22.70 15.40
C ASP A 28 -28.38 22.81 15.26
N GLU A 29 -27.63 21.96 15.97
CA GLU A 29 -26.18 21.88 15.84
C GLU A 29 -25.77 21.41 14.45
N PHE A 30 -26.43 20.37 13.96
CA PHE A 30 -26.16 19.87 12.60
C PHE A 30 -26.45 20.93 11.54
N PHE A 31 -27.56 21.66 11.69
CA PHE A 31 -27.93 22.75 10.80
C PHE A 31 -26.86 23.87 10.82
N GLU A 32 -26.39 24.27 11.99
CA GLU A 32 -25.34 25.29 12.12
C GLU A 32 -24.01 24.84 11.45
N LEU A 33 -23.62 23.58 11.62
CA LEU A 33 -22.43 23.01 10.99
C LEU A 33 -22.59 22.81 9.48
N LEU A 34 -23.82 22.64 8.99
CA LEU A 34 -24.09 22.44 7.56
C LEU A 34 -24.09 23.76 6.78
N GLN A 35 -24.68 24.81 7.34
CA GLN A 35 -24.94 26.05 6.62
C GLN A 35 -24.96 27.32 7.49
N GLY A 36 -24.53 27.24 8.74
CA GLY A 36 -24.44 28.37 9.66
C GLY A 36 -23.17 29.22 9.45
N LEU A 37 -22.76 29.88 10.54
CA LEU A 37 -21.55 30.71 10.55
C LEU A 37 -20.28 29.84 10.68
N ASN A 38 -20.38 28.68 11.33
CA ASN A 38 -19.26 27.78 11.62
C ASN A 38 -19.40 26.46 10.83
N VAL A 39 -19.37 26.55 9.51
CA VAL A 39 -19.52 25.38 8.63
C VAL A 39 -18.40 24.36 8.87
N HIS A 40 -18.80 23.09 9.00
CA HIS A 40 -17.83 22.02 9.24
C HIS A 40 -16.86 21.88 8.05
N PRO A 41 -15.54 21.67 8.27
CA PRO A 41 -14.54 21.63 7.21
C PRO A 41 -14.83 20.58 6.12
N GLU A 42 -15.40 19.44 6.47
CA GLU A 42 -15.78 18.41 5.49
C GLU A 42 -16.93 18.85 4.56
N ILE A 43 -17.78 19.74 5.01
CA ILE A 43 -18.84 20.34 4.19
C ILE A 43 -18.25 21.39 3.25
N SER A 44 -17.40 22.26 3.78
CA SER A 44 -16.76 23.30 2.97
C SER A 44 -15.84 22.78 1.86
N LYS A 45 -15.35 21.52 2.00
CA LYS A 45 -14.53 20.84 0.98
C LYS A 45 -15.35 20.16 -0.13
N VAL A 46 -16.66 19.99 0.02
CA VAL A 46 -17.50 19.34 -1.00
C VAL A 46 -17.56 20.23 -2.25
N PRO A 47 -17.06 19.77 -3.42
CA PRO A 47 -17.00 20.62 -4.63
C PRO A 47 -18.36 21.16 -5.08
N ALA A 48 -19.44 20.40 -4.86
CA ALA A 48 -20.81 20.82 -5.17
C ALA A 48 -21.29 22.00 -4.32
N PHE A 49 -20.65 22.27 -3.18
CA PHE A 49 -20.98 23.34 -2.24
C PHE A 49 -20.04 24.54 -2.35
N GLN A 50 -19.13 24.52 -3.32
CA GLN A 50 -18.18 25.60 -3.55
C GLN A 50 -18.59 26.46 -4.75
N ASP A 51 -18.29 27.74 -4.69
CA ASP A 51 -18.35 28.62 -5.86
C ASP A 51 -17.28 28.23 -6.87
N GLN A 52 -17.66 28.07 -8.13
CA GLN A 52 -16.77 27.56 -9.19
C GLN A 52 -15.64 28.53 -9.57
N LEU A 53 -15.80 29.81 -9.27
CA LEU A 53 -14.80 30.85 -9.62
C LEU A 53 -13.81 31.07 -8.47
N THR A 54 -14.32 31.07 -7.22
CA THR A 54 -13.52 31.41 -6.03
C THR A 54 -13.03 30.18 -5.25
N GLY A 55 -13.65 29.01 -5.47
CA GLY A 55 -13.40 27.80 -4.67
C GLY A 55 -13.87 27.88 -3.21
N GLN A 56 -14.56 28.97 -2.84
CA GLN A 56 -15.05 29.18 -1.48
C GLN A 56 -16.42 28.51 -1.28
N PHE A 57 -16.70 28.12 -0.04
CA PHE A 57 -18.00 27.59 0.34
C PHE A 57 -19.13 28.58 0.04
N ASP A 58 -20.19 28.08 -0.59
CA ASP A 58 -21.39 28.84 -0.93
C ASP A 58 -22.64 28.17 -0.34
N ARG A 59 -23.21 28.80 0.68
CA ARG A 59 -24.42 28.35 1.35
C ARG A 59 -25.61 28.18 0.40
N THR A 60 -25.72 29.01 -0.64
CA THR A 60 -26.84 28.94 -1.59
C THR A 60 -26.82 27.65 -2.39
N LYS A 61 -25.64 27.10 -2.66
CA LYS A 61 -25.47 25.82 -3.33
C LYS A 61 -25.88 24.65 -2.45
N VAL A 62 -25.62 24.69 -1.13
CA VAL A 62 -26.15 23.69 -0.18
C VAL A 62 -27.67 23.67 -0.21
N LEU A 63 -28.30 24.85 -0.12
CA LEU A 63 -29.75 24.97 -0.19
C LEU A 63 -30.34 24.48 -1.51
N GLY A 64 -29.65 24.79 -2.63
CA GLY A 64 -30.02 24.31 -3.97
C GLY A 64 -29.94 22.79 -4.06
N TYR A 65 -28.86 22.21 -3.56
CA TYR A 65 -28.64 20.76 -3.54
C TYR A 65 -29.71 20.03 -2.72
N LEU A 66 -30.03 20.54 -1.51
CA LEU A 66 -31.08 19.95 -0.68
C LEU A 66 -32.46 19.96 -1.36
N LYS A 67 -32.81 21.05 -2.06
CA LYS A 67 -34.05 21.10 -2.86
C LYS A 67 -34.05 20.11 -4.03
N GLN A 68 -32.90 19.89 -4.65
CA GLN A 68 -32.76 18.97 -5.77
C GLN A 68 -32.91 17.50 -5.32
N ILE A 69 -32.43 17.16 -4.11
CA ILE A 69 -32.62 15.84 -3.50
C ILE A 69 -34.10 15.50 -3.33
N ASP A 70 -34.91 16.49 -2.93
CA ASP A 70 -36.36 16.27 -2.70
C ASP A 70 -37.12 16.06 -4.04
N GLN A 71 -36.54 16.46 -5.14
CA GLN A 71 -37.10 16.32 -6.51
C GLN A 71 -36.57 15.09 -7.26
N ASP A 72 -35.62 14.33 -6.70
CA ASP A 72 -35.07 13.13 -7.34
C ASP A 72 -36.07 11.97 -7.30
N PRO A 73 -36.64 11.56 -8.44
CA PRO A 73 -37.63 10.49 -8.50
C PRO A 73 -37.03 9.09 -8.24
N THR A 74 -35.71 8.95 -8.36
CA THR A 74 -35.01 7.67 -8.15
C THR A 74 -34.72 7.40 -6.67
N GLY A 75 -34.67 8.45 -5.83
CA GLY A 75 -34.31 8.38 -4.43
C GLY A 75 -32.82 8.15 -4.16
N GLU A 76 -32.00 8.02 -5.20
CA GLU A 76 -30.56 7.77 -5.06
C GLU A 76 -29.82 8.95 -4.42
N ALA A 77 -30.16 10.18 -4.82
CA ALA A 77 -29.56 11.39 -4.24
C ALA A 77 -29.88 11.47 -2.74
N ARG A 78 -31.10 11.11 -2.34
CA ARG A 78 -31.51 11.06 -0.94
C ARG A 78 -30.73 9.99 -0.16
N THR A 79 -30.54 8.81 -0.72
CA THR A 79 -29.76 7.74 -0.10
C THR A 79 -28.30 8.16 0.13
N ARG A 80 -27.67 8.78 -0.88
CA ARG A 80 -26.30 9.33 -0.75
C ARG A 80 -26.22 10.41 0.31
N TRP A 81 -27.21 11.31 0.36
CA TRP A 81 -27.28 12.36 1.36
C TRP A 81 -27.40 11.84 2.79
N VAL A 82 -28.29 10.88 3.03
CA VAL A 82 -28.46 10.24 4.34
C VAL A 82 -27.17 9.54 4.77
N GLY A 83 -26.46 8.89 3.84
CA GLY A 83 -25.15 8.30 4.08
C GLY A 83 -24.12 9.35 4.50
N PHE A 84 -24.07 10.49 3.80
CA PHE A 84 -23.18 11.60 4.12
C PHE A 84 -23.53 12.24 5.49
N GLN A 85 -24.81 12.41 5.80
CA GLN A 85 -25.23 12.91 7.12
C GLN A 85 -24.78 11.99 8.25
N LYS A 86 -24.96 10.67 8.11
CA LYS A 86 -24.51 9.69 9.11
C LYS A 86 -23.00 9.74 9.31
N TYR A 87 -22.24 9.81 8.22
CA TYR A 87 -20.79 9.96 8.27
C TYR A 87 -20.37 11.23 9.03
N LEU A 88 -20.97 12.37 8.69
CA LEU A 88 -20.66 13.66 9.32
C LEU A 88 -21.01 13.66 10.82
N ILE A 89 -22.18 13.15 11.18
CA ILE A 89 -22.60 13.01 12.59
C ILE A 89 -21.59 12.13 13.35
N GLY A 90 -21.13 11.03 12.76
CA GLY A 90 -20.09 10.18 13.34
C GLY A 90 -18.77 10.92 13.59
N LEU A 91 -18.33 11.74 12.63
CA LEU A 91 -17.14 12.59 12.80
C LEU A 91 -17.30 13.62 13.94
N ILE A 92 -18.47 14.27 14.01
CA ILE A 92 -18.74 15.26 15.06
C ILE A 92 -18.76 14.59 16.44
N LYS A 93 -19.45 13.45 16.60
CA LYS A 93 -19.47 12.68 17.85
C LYS A 93 -18.06 12.26 18.27
N THR A 94 -17.27 11.75 17.33
CA THR A 94 -15.86 11.38 17.57
C THR A 94 -15.03 12.59 17.99
N SER A 95 -15.21 13.73 17.35
CA SER A 95 -14.53 14.98 17.73
C SER A 95 -14.90 15.45 19.14
N LYS A 96 -16.19 15.37 19.51
CA LYS A 96 -16.66 15.67 20.88
C LYS A 96 -16.03 14.73 21.91
N TYR A 97 -16.02 13.42 21.62
CA TYR A 97 -15.40 12.41 22.47
C TYR A 97 -13.90 12.68 22.66
N ASN A 98 -13.17 12.89 21.58
CA ASN A 98 -11.74 13.22 21.64
C ASN A 98 -11.47 14.51 22.41
N SER A 99 -12.36 15.49 22.30
CA SER A 99 -12.28 16.74 23.08
C SER A 99 -12.48 16.48 24.57
N LEU A 100 -13.43 15.61 24.96
CA LEU A 100 -13.60 15.21 26.36
C LEU A 100 -12.36 14.49 26.89
N VAL A 101 -11.82 13.52 26.15
CA VAL A 101 -10.59 12.80 26.51
C VAL A 101 -9.42 13.78 26.66
N SER A 102 -9.22 14.68 25.68
CA SER A 102 -8.15 15.69 25.72
C SER A 102 -8.27 16.63 26.92
N ASN A 103 -9.48 17.10 27.20
CA ASN A 103 -9.72 18.04 28.30
C ASN A 103 -9.63 17.37 29.68
N ALA A 104 -9.81 16.04 29.76
CA ALA A 104 -9.59 15.28 30.97
C ALA A 104 -8.09 15.12 31.31
N MET A 105 -7.20 15.30 30.34
CA MET A 105 -5.75 15.27 30.57
C MET A 105 -5.30 16.56 31.24
N TYR A 106 -5.11 16.49 32.55
CA TYR A 106 -4.61 17.61 33.34
C TYR A 106 -3.17 17.38 33.75
N VAL A 107 -2.31 18.35 33.50
CA VAL A 107 -0.90 18.38 33.92
C VAL A 107 -0.71 19.40 35.00
N THR A 108 -0.11 19.00 36.12
CA THR A 108 0.20 19.90 37.23
C THR A 108 1.40 20.80 36.91
N GLY A 109 1.57 21.87 37.67
CA GLY A 109 2.78 22.70 37.55
C GLY A 109 4.05 21.95 37.96
N GLU A 110 3.92 20.97 38.86
CA GLU A 110 5.05 20.14 39.31
C GLU A 110 5.49 19.14 38.22
N GLU A 111 4.54 18.50 37.55
CA GLU A 111 4.86 17.63 36.39
C GLU A 111 5.55 18.42 35.28
N ALA A 112 5.10 19.63 35.01
CA ALA A 112 5.75 20.53 34.05
C ALA A 112 7.19 20.87 34.47
N ARG A 113 7.40 21.13 35.76
CA ARG A 113 8.73 21.40 36.35
C ARG A 113 9.64 20.18 36.25
N LEU A 114 9.12 19.00 36.57
CA LEU A 114 9.88 17.74 36.46
C LEU A 114 10.27 17.49 35.00
N ASN A 115 9.33 17.58 34.09
CA ASN A 115 9.61 17.41 32.65
C ASN A 115 10.62 18.44 32.11
N PHE A 116 10.56 19.70 32.58
CA PHE A 116 11.57 20.70 32.25
C PHE A 116 12.94 20.27 32.74
N ASN A 117 13.05 19.80 33.98
CA ASN A 117 14.33 19.35 34.56
C ASN A 117 14.88 18.14 33.79
N GLU A 118 14.04 17.14 33.50
CA GLU A 118 14.42 15.96 32.71
C GLU A 118 14.98 16.31 31.34
N ASN A 119 14.38 17.30 30.67
CA ASN A 119 14.82 17.76 29.34
C ASN A 119 16.06 18.68 29.37
N SER A 120 16.27 19.39 30.46
CA SER A 120 17.27 20.47 30.54
C SER A 120 18.52 20.11 31.32
N GLN A 121 18.40 19.18 32.29
CA GLN A 121 19.51 18.78 33.14
C GLN A 121 20.43 17.82 32.40
N ASN A 122 21.74 18.13 32.40
CA ASN A 122 22.76 17.27 31.86
C ASN A 122 23.76 16.88 32.96
N ILE A 123 24.19 15.63 32.91
CA ILE A 123 25.22 15.11 33.79
C ILE A 123 26.42 14.71 32.96
N THR A 124 27.61 15.13 33.37
CA THR A 124 28.87 14.67 32.80
C THR A 124 29.43 13.58 33.69
N PHE A 125 29.85 12.48 33.11
CA PHE A 125 30.34 11.30 33.82
C PHE A 125 31.45 10.60 33.08
N ASN A 126 32.25 9.88 33.83
CA ASN A 126 33.19 8.87 33.33
C ASN A 126 32.61 7.49 33.62
N TYR A 127 32.96 6.49 32.81
CA TYR A 127 32.51 5.15 33.06
C TYR A 127 33.50 4.07 32.68
N VAL A 128 33.31 2.88 33.26
CA VAL A 128 33.94 1.63 32.84
C VAL A 128 32.80 0.69 32.44
N ALA A 129 32.95 0.04 31.28
CA ALA A 129 32.03 -1.00 30.82
C ALA A 129 32.76 -2.35 30.83
N ILE A 130 32.22 -3.33 31.53
CA ILE A 130 32.71 -4.70 31.53
C ILE A 130 31.73 -5.54 30.73
N PRO A 131 32.07 -5.91 29.49
CA PRO A 131 31.12 -6.54 28.56
C PRO A 131 30.79 -7.97 29.02
N PHE A 132 29.56 -8.42 28.82
CA PHE A 132 29.15 -9.80 29.12
C PHE A 132 29.96 -10.86 28.37
N SER A 133 30.51 -10.50 27.19
CA SER A 133 31.43 -11.37 26.45
C SER A 133 32.74 -11.69 27.15
N SER A 134 33.08 -10.98 28.24
CA SER A 134 34.25 -11.31 29.09
C SER A 134 34.04 -12.54 29.94
N VAL A 135 32.78 -12.99 30.13
CA VAL A 135 32.42 -14.20 30.88
C VAL A 135 31.97 -15.30 29.91
N ALA A 136 32.62 -16.44 29.93
CA ALA A 136 32.21 -17.58 29.10
C ALA A 136 30.88 -18.15 29.57
N ASP A 137 30.02 -18.55 28.63
CA ASP A 137 28.67 -19.11 28.95
C ASP A 137 28.76 -20.33 29.85
N SER A 138 29.79 -21.15 29.67
CA SER A 138 30.05 -22.34 30.51
C SER A 138 30.30 -22.05 31.98
N MET A 139 30.57 -20.80 32.36
CA MET A 139 30.75 -20.38 33.75
C MET A 139 29.44 -20.04 34.45
N VAL A 140 28.39 -19.82 33.67
CA VAL A 140 27.10 -19.30 34.13
C VAL A 140 25.92 -20.09 33.53
N GLU A 141 26.11 -21.36 33.23
CA GLU A 141 25.03 -22.20 32.68
C GLU A 141 23.80 -22.16 33.58
N PRO A 142 22.61 -21.92 33.04
CA PRO A 142 21.39 -21.89 33.81
C PRO A 142 20.95 -23.32 34.18
N THR A 143 20.42 -23.46 35.36
CA THR A 143 19.74 -24.69 35.80
C THR A 143 18.28 -24.69 35.37
N GLU A 144 17.65 -25.85 35.25
CA GLU A 144 16.22 -25.97 34.92
C GLU A 144 15.34 -25.20 35.93
N SER A 145 15.72 -25.12 37.19
CA SER A 145 14.98 -24.35 38.19
C SER A 145 15.07 -22.83 37.93
N GLU A 146 16.23 -22.34 37.52
CA GLU A 146 16.40 -20.91 37.19
C GLU A 146 15.60 -20.52 35.94
N LEU A 147 15.55 -21.39 34.91
CA LEU A 147 14.73 -21.20 33.74
C LEU A 147 13.25 -21.17 34.08
N ALA A 148 12.78 -22.12 34.92
CA ALA A 148 11.40 -22.18 35.36
C ALA A 148 10.99 -20.95 36.19
N ASN A 149 11.84 -20.53 37.12
CA ASN A 149 11.58 -19.33 37.92
C ASN A 149 11.51 -18.06 37.06
N TYR A 150 12.47 -17.88 36.16
CA TYR A 150 12.47 -16.73 35.26
C TYR A 150 11.19 -16.68 34.39
N TYR A 151 10.79 -17.85 33.87
CA TYR A 151 9.56 -17.97 33.09
C TYR A 151 8.33 -17.62 33.93
N ASP A 152 8.21 -18.14 35.14
CA ASP A 152 7.06 -17.92 36.02
C ASP A 152 6.96 -16.44 36.46
N ASP A 153 8.08 -15.77 36.72
CA ASP A 153 8.15 -14.36 37.11
C ASP A 153 7.77 -13.43 35.95
N ASN A 154 8.01 -13.84 34.69
CA ASN A 154 7.77 -13.06 33.50
C ASN A 154 6.66 -13.62 32.59
N LYS A 155 5.80 -14.48 33.14
CA LYS A 155 4.83 -15.29 32.39
C LYS A 155 3.85 -14.47 31.55
N SER A 156 3.49 -13.27 31.99
CA SER A 156 2.63 -12.33 31.25
C SER A 156 3.25 -11.84 29.94
N ASP A 157 4.56 -11.88 29.80
CA ASP A 157 5.26 -11.41 28.61
C ASP A 157 5.27 -12.46 27.48
N TYR A 158 4.88 -13.69 27.82
CA TYR A 158 4.88 -14.84 26.91
C TYR A 158 3.46 -15.31 26.55
N GLU A 159 2.49 -14.42 26.51
CA GLU A 159 1.15 -14.74 26.03
C GLU A 159 1.10 -14.84 24.50
N GLN A 160 0.35 -15.84 24.01
CA GLN A 160 0.10 -16.06 22.60
C GLN A 160 -1.39 -16.24 22.28
N ALA A 161 -1.77 -15.88 21.07
CA ALA A 161 -3.08 -16.21 20.52
C ALA A 161 -3.10 -17.67 20.02
N ALA A 162 -4.29 -18.28 19.96
CA ALA A 162 -4.46 -19.55 19.26
C ALA A 162 -4.05 -19.42 17.80
N SER A 163 -3.17 -20.30 17.33
CA SER A 163 -2.65 -20.28 15.97
C SER A 163 -2.07 -21.63 15.59
N LYS A 164 -1.78 -21.83 14.33
CA LYS A 164 -1.22 -23.09 13.81
C LYS A 164 -0.06 -22.81 12.85
N ASP A 165 0.89 -23.74 12.82
CA ASP A 165 2.02 -23.73 11.90
C ASP A 165 1.77 -24.74 10.78
N VAL A 166 2.14 -24.39 9.57
CA VAL A 166 1.92 -25.21 8.38
C VAL A 166 3.14 -25.21 7.47
N ASP A 167 3.55 -26.39 7.04
CA ASP A 167 4.46 -26.60 5.93
C ASP A 167 3.66 -26.99 4.68
N PHE A 168 4.11 -26.57 3.51
CA PHE A 168 3.41 -26.90 2.26
C PHE A 168 4.34 -26.94 1.06
N VAL A 169 3.92 -27.67 0.04
CA VAL A 169 4.55 -27.70 -1.29
C VAL A 169 3.60 -27.16 -2.33
N VAL A 170 4.16 -26.48 -3.35
CA VAL A 170 3.39 -25.85 -4.43
C VAL A 170 3.81 -26.44 -5.77
N TYR A 171 2.84 -26.97 -6.49
CA TYR A 171 2.97 -27.42 -7.87
C TYR A 171 2.41 -26.33 -8.78
N THR A 172 3.28 -25.41 -9.20
CA THR A 172 2.88 -24.33 -10.13
C THR A 172 2.66 -24.90 -11.52
N VAL A 173 1.45 -24.76 -12.04
CA VAL A 173 1.11 -25.22 -13.39
C VAL A 173 1.73 -24.30 -14.42
N ILE A 174 2.62 -24.85 -15.23
CA ILE A 174 3.22 -24.17 -16.38
C ILE A 174 2.82 -24.93 -17.67
N PRO A 175 2.62 -24.21 -18.78
CA PRO A 175 2.28 -24.85 -20.04
C PRO A 175 3.29 -25.90 -20.43
N SER A 176 2.81 -27.01 -21.00
CA SER A 176 3.62 -28.10 -21.54
C SER A 176 4.19 -27.74 -22.91
N GLN A 177 5.10 -28.58 -23.43
CA GLN A 177 5.56 -28.46 -24.80
C GLN A 177 4.44 -28.70 -25.83
N GLU A 178 3.43 -29.50 -25.48
CA GLU A 178 2.27 -29.74 -26.30
C GLU A 178 1.34 -28.52 -26.34
N ASP A 179 1.16 -27.84 -25.22
CA ASP A 179 0.42 -26.57 -25.15
C ASP A 179 1.10 -25.50 -26.01
N ASP A 180 2.43 -25.40 -25.94
CA ASP A 180 3.24 -24.50 -26.80
C ASP A 180 3.04 -24.83 -28.30
N ALA A 181 3.17 -26.10 -28.68
CA ALA A 181 2.99 -26.54 -30.05
C ALA A 181 1.56 -26.30 -30.55
N THR A 182 0.56 -26.56 -29.72
CA THR A 182 -0.86 -26.33 -30.03
C THR A 182 -1.15 -24.86 -30.26
N THR A 183 -0.67 -23.98 -29.37
CA THR A 183 -0.82 -22.52 -29.50
C THR A 183 -0.13 -22.02 -30.77
N LYS A 184 1.08 -22.49 -31.03
CA LYS A 184 1.83 -22.16 -32.25
C LYS A 184 1.11 -22.60 -33.52
N SER A 185 0.50 -23.80 -33.52
CA SER A 185 -0.30 -24.28 -34.63
C SER A 185 -1.54 -23.41 -34.85
N ALA A 186 -2.29 -23.15 -33.78
CA ALA A 186 -3.52 -22.37 -33.85
C ALA A 186 -3.28 -20.94 -34.41
N ILE A 187 -2.21 -20.26 -33.99
CA ILE A 187 -1.88 -18.95 -34.55
C ILE A 187 -1.33 -19.03 -35.97
N THR A 188 -0.69 -20.15 -36.35
CA THR A 188 -0.23 -20.39 -37.73
C THR A 188 -1.42 -20.50 -38.68
N ASP A 189 -2.48 -21.17 -38.28
CA ASP A 189 -3.69 -21.35 -39.08
C ASP A 189 -4.40 -20.00 -39.34
N LEU A 190 -4.33 -19.07 -38.37
CA LEU A 190 -4.87 -17.72 -38.53
C LEU A 190 -4.09 -16.84 -39.53
N LYS A 191 -2.84 -17.22 -39.89
CA LYS A 191 -1.98 -16.38 -40.72
C LYS A 191 -2.56 -16.18 -42.13
N ALA A 192 -3.14 -17.24 -42.73
CA ALA A 192 -3.73 -17.16 -44.05
C ALA A 192 -4.91 -16.18 -44.09
N ASP A 193 -5.82 -16.31 -43.12
CA ASP A 193 -6.98 -15.43 -43.00
C ASP A 193 -6.56 -14.01 -42.69
N PHE A 194 -5.59 -13.81 -41.82
CA PHE A 194 -5.07 -12.48 -41.48
C PHE A 194 -4.42 -11.79 -42.68
N THR A 195 -3.86 -12.54 -43.60
CA THR A 195 -3.27 -12.00 -44.84
C THR A 195 -4.33 -11.38 -45.74
N ILE A 196 -5.45 -12.07 -45.95
CA ILE A 196 -6.50 -11.66 -46.91
C ILE A 196 -7.58 -10.77 -46.31
N PHE A 197 -7.77 -10.78 -44.98
CA PHE A 197 -8.84 -10.02 -44.33
C PHE A 197 -8.53 -8.50 -44.33
N GLU A 198 -9.47 -7.74 -44.86
CA GLU A 198 -9.29 -6.27 -45.01
C GLU A 198 -9.44 -5.52 -43.68
N ASP A 199 -10.44 -5.92 -42.88
CA ASP A 199 -10.65 -5.34 -41.56
C ASP A 199 -9.73 -6.00 -40.51
N TYR A 200 -8.47 -5.61 -40.56
CA TYR A 200 -7.43 -6.09 -39.65
C TYR A 200 -7.72 -5.83 -38.17
N ASP A 201 -8.43 -4.76 -37.86
CA ASP A 201 -8.76 -4.36 -36.50
C ASP A 201 -9.80 -5.33 -35.91
N LEU A 202 -10.87 -5.62 -36.67
CA LEU A 202 -11.87 -6.61 -36.29
C LEU A 202 -11.26 -8.01 -36.15
N MET A 203 -10.38 -8.40 -37.07
CA MET A 203 -9.68 -9.67 -37.04
C MET A 203 -8.81 -9.81 -35.80
N ALA A 204 -8.03 -8.77 -35.46
CA ALA A 204 -7.21 -8.74 -34.27
C ALA A 204 -8.05 -8.79 -32.99
N ARG A 205 -9.11 -7.98 -32.88
CA ARG A 205 -10.00 -7.97 -31.69
C ARG A 205 -10.68 -9.32 -31.43
N ARG A 206 -11.01 -10.06 -32.49
CA ARG A 206 -11.67 -11.38 -32.36
C ARG A 206 -10.71 -12.50 -32.00
N ASN A 207 -9.45 -12.40 -32.43
CA ASN A 207 -8.51 -13.52 -32.41
C ASN A 207 -7.28 -13.27 -31.55
N SER A 208 -7.08 -12.06 -31.01
CA SER A 208 -5.95 -11.73 -30.14
C SER A 208 -6.36 -11.82 -28.68
N ASP A 209 -5.50 -12.41 -27.86
CA ASP A 209 -5.62 -12.38 -26.41
C ASP A 209 -5.26 -10.98 -25.85
N ASN A 210 -4.52 -10.18 -26.63
CA ASN A 210 -4.26 -8.78 -26.34
C ASN A 210 -5.37 -7.88 -26.93
N THR A 211 -6.44 -7.69 -26.18
CA THR A 211 -7.62 -6.92 -26.61
C THR A 211 -7.45 -5.41 -26.51
N SER A 212 -6.39 -4.93 -25.86
CA SER A 212 -6.10 -3.50 -25.68
C SER A 212 -5.16 -2.92 -26.74
N ALA A 213 -4.72 -3.72 -27.69
CA ALA A 213 -3.81 -3.29 -28.76
C ALA A 213 -4.46 -2.19 -29.63
N ARG A 214 -3.73 -1.10 -29.84
CA ARG A 214 -4.07 -0.03 -30.80
C ARG A 214 -3.03 0.00 -31.89
N PHE A 215 -3.47 0.05 -33.15
CA PHE A 215 -2.58 0.03 -34.31
C PHE A 215 -2.44 1.44 -34.87
N THR A 216 -1.42 2.15 -34.40
CA THR A 216 -1.10 3.51 -34.82
C THR A 216 0.09 3.54 -35.77
N PHE A 217 0.24 4.63 -36.51
CA PHE A 217 1.45 4.84 -37.32
C PHE A 217 2.67 5.07 -36.44
N THR A 218 3.76 4.39 -36.77
CA THR A 218 5.02 4.49 -36.04
C THR A 218 6.22 4.61 -37.00
N THR A 219 7.27 5.25 -36.55
CA THR A 219 8.58 5.27 -37.23
C THR A 219 9.37 4.00 -36.92
N LYS A 220 10.51 3.83 -37.61
CA LYS A 220 11.42 2.70 -37.34
C LYS A 220 11.92 2.71 -35.89
N GLU A 221 12.20 3.88 -35.34
CA GLU A 221 12.69 4.07 -33.99
C GLU A 221 11.62 3.77 -32.92
N GLY A 222 10.35 3.90 -33.28
CA GLY A 222 9.21 3.55 -32.42
C GLY A 222 8.87 2.05 -32.41
N LEU A 223 9.53 1.24 -33.24
CA LEU A 223 9.32 -0.21 -33.26
C LEU A 223 10.12 -0.87 -32.12
N ALA A 224 9.41 -1.39 -31.13
CA ALA A 224 10.02 -2.05 -29.96
C ALA A 224 10.52 -3.47 -30.25
N ASP A 225 9.99 -4.13 -31.30
CA ASP A 225 10.29 -5.51 -31.66
C ASP A 225 11.16 -5.56 -32.93
N LYS A 226 12.31 -6.21 -32.85
CA LYS A 226 13.23 -6.40 -34.00
C LYS A 226 12.59 -7.12 -35.19
N ASN A 227 11.61 -7.99 -34.98
CA ASN A 227 10.92 -8.70 -36.05
C ASN A 227 10.01 -7.75 -36.86
N TRP A 228 9.61 -6.62 -36.31
CA TRP A 228 8.87 -5.58 -37.03
C TRP A 228 9.75 -4.77 -37.98
N GLU A 229 11.07 -4.80 -37.80
CA GLU A 229 12.00 -4.14 -38.71
C GLU A 229 11.92 -4.77 -40.14
N GLU A 230 11.68 -6.08 -40.21
CA GLU A 230 11.41 -6.76 -41.49
C GLU A 230 10.13 -6.20 -42.16
N LEU A 231 9.04 -6.04 -41.36
CA LEU A 231 7.80 -5.43 -41.85
C LEU A 231 7.95 -3.97 -42.27
N PHE A 232 8.79 -3.20 -41.59
CA PHE A 232 9.00 -1.79 -41.95
C PHE A 232 9.44 -1.61 -43.41
N ASN A 233 10.19 -2.54 -43.95
CA ASN A 233 10.72 -2.51 -45.31
C ASN A 233 9.93 -3.38 -46.30
N ALA A 234 8.95 -4.14 -45.84
CA ALA A 234 8.17 -5.04 -46.65
C ALA A 234 7.14 -4.34 -47.54
N GLU A 235 6.48 -5.11 -48.41
CA GLU A 235 5.31 -4.67 -49.17
C GLU A 235 4.07 -4.67 -48.29
N GLN A 236 3.14 -3.76 -48.58
CA GLN A 236 1.86 -3.66 -47.86
C GLN A 236 1.09 -4.98 -47.96
N GLY A 237 0.52 -5.42 -46.86
CA GLY A 237 -0.18 -6.70 -46.75
C GLY A 237 0.72 -7.87 -46.32
N THR A 238 2.05 -7.70 -46.25
CA THR A 238 2.97 -8.75 -45.77
C THR A 238 2.65 -9.13 -44.35
N VAL A 239 2.58 -10.44 -44.05
CA VAL A 239 2.38 -11.01 -42.72
C VAL A 239 3.60 -11.86 -42.37
N ILE A 240 4.25 -11.52 -41.23
CA ILE A 240 5.34 -12.31 -40.64
C ILE A 240 4.85 -13.11 -39.43
N GLY A 241 5.63 -14.09 -39.03
CA GLY A 241 5.33 -14.97 -37.91
C GLY A 241 4.71 -16.31 -38.33
N PRO A 242 4.28 -17.16 -37.35
CA PRO A 242 4.32 -16.85 -35.93
C PRO A 242 5.74 -16.81 -35.34
N TYR A 243 5.96 -15.91 -34.40
CA TYR A 243 7.18 -15.80 -33.61
C TYR A 243 6.85 -15.48 -32.15
N GLN A 244 7.77 -15.76 -31.21
CA GLN A 244 7.60 -15.37 -29.83
C GLN A 244 7.84 -13.85 -29.66
N ALA A 245 6.80 -13.12 -29.36
CA ALA A 245 6.87 -11.69 -29.04
C ALA A 245 7.41 -11.44 -27.62
N SER A 246 7.07 -12.34 -26.72
CA SER A 246 7.60 -12.44 -25.35
C SER A 246 7.52 -13.89 -24.89
N GLN A 247 8.04 -14.20 -23.71
CA GLN A 247 7.96 -15.55 -23.16
C GLN A 247 6.48 -15.98 -23.04
N GLY A 248 6.13 -17.11 -23.66
CA GLY A 248 4.78 -17.65 -23.63
C GLY A 248 3.76 -16.89 -24.48
N VAL A 249 4.19 -16.02 -25.43
CA VAL A 249 3.28 -15.29 -26.31
C VAL A 249 3.74 -15.42 -27.76
N TYR A 250 2.92 -16.05 -28.58
CA TYR A 250 3.10 -16.09 -30.03
C TYR A 250 2.39 -14.94 -30.71
N ARG A 251 3.03 -14.39 -31.76
CA ARG A 251 2.51 -13.25 -32.53
C ARG A 251 2.62 -13.54 -34.03
N ILE A 252 1.57 -13.16 -34.77
CA ILE A 252 1.64 -12.84 -36.19
C ILE A 252 1.42 -11.35 -36.38
N ALA A 253 2.18 -10.72 -37.26
CA ALA A 253 2.10 -9.29 -37.49
C ALA A 253 1.99 -8.96 -38.97
N LYS A 254 1.10 -7.99 -39.33
CA LYS A 254 0.79 -7.58 -40.70
C LYS A 254 1.19 -6.13 -40.92
N LEU A 255 1.94 -5.83 -41.96
CA LEU A 255 2.09 -4.49 -42.46
C LEU A 255 0.78 -4.02 -43.12
N VAL A 256 0.00 -3.24 -42.44
CA VAL A 256 -1.29 -2.77 -42.93
C VAL A 256 -1.09 -1.70 -43.99
N ILE A 257 -0.27 -0.69 -43.70
CA ILE A 257 0.00 0.44 -44.62
C ILE A 257 1.35 1.08 -44.28
N ALA A 258 2.02 1.56 -45.29
CA ALA A 258 3.24 2.34 -45.17
C ALA A 258 3.06 3.67 -45.96
N GLN A 259 3.32 4.80 -45.29
CA GLN A 259 3.15 6.13 -45.85
C GLN A 259 4.26 7.06 -45.35
N ASN A 260 4.52 8.13 -46.15
CA ASN A 260 5.31 9.26 -45.68
C ASN A 260 4.39 10.25 -45.00
N ARG A 261 4.54 10.41 -43.70
CA ARG A 261 3.69 11.27 -42.85
C ARG A 261 4.56 12.19 -41.99
N PRO A 262 4.08 13.38 -41.61
CA PRO A 262 4.78 14.22 -40.63
C PRO A 262 5.03 13.45 -39.34
N ASP A 263 6.13 13.74 -38.64
CA ASP A 263 6.38 13.19 -37.31
C ASP A 263 5.51 13.87 -36.24
N SER A 264 5.30 15.16 -36.41
CA SER A 264 4.43 15.98 -35.58
C SER A 264 3.75 17.07 -36.43
N VAL A 265 2.63 17.54 -35.93
CA VAL A 265 1.85 18.64 -36.52
C VAL A 265 1.48 19.66 -35.47
N GLU A 266 1.35 20.93 -35.89
CA GLU A 266 0.74 21.97 -35.08
C GLU A 266 -0.60 22.30 -35.73
N ALA A 267 -1.67 22.26 -34.92
CA ALA A 267 -3.01 22.49 -35.43
C ALA A 267 -3.84 23.35 -34.46
N ARG A 268 -4.90 23.94 -34.99
CA ARG A 268 -5.94 24.59 -34.21
C ARG A 268 -7.30 24.04 -34.58
N HIS A 269 -8.27 24.09 -33.66
CA HIS A 269 -9.59 23.55 -33.92
C HIS A 269 -10.74 24.37 -33.33
N ILE A 270 -11.93 24.12 -33.83
CA ILE A 270 -13.22 24.54 -33.29
C ILE A 270 -14.04 23.28 -33.10
N LEU A 271 -14.44 22.99 -31.86
CA LEU A 271 -15.32 21.88 -31.53
C LEU A 271 -16.74 22.37 -31.31
N ILE A 272 -17.72 21.71 -31.91
CA ILE A 272 -19.13 21.89 -31.54
C ILE A 272 -19.70 20.52 -31.14
N THR A 273 -20.21 20.47 -29.92
CA THR A 273 -20.77 19.25 -29.33
C THR A 273 -22.28 19.20 -29.58
N PRO A 274 -22.83 18.09 -30.10
CA PRO A 274 -24.27 17.91 -30.21
C PRO A 274 -24.96 17.99 -28.83
N THR A 275 -26.16 18.55 -28.80
CA THR A 275 -26.98 18.67 -27.58
C THR A 275 -28.39 18.17 -27.87
N GLU A 276 -29.24 18.05 -26.82
CA GLU A 276 -30.66 17.70 -27.02
C GLU A 276 -31.41 18.65 -27.97
N THR A 277 -30.98 19.91 -28.04
CA THR A 277 -31.61 20.95 -28.91
C THR A 277 -30.88 21.15 -30.23
N MET A 278 -29.66 20.60 -30.39
CA MET A 278 -28.84 20.72 -31.60
C MET A 278 -28.31 19.34 -32.00
N ASN A 279 -29.00 18.66 -32.90
CA ASN A 279 -28.58 17.37 -33.41
C ASN A 279 -27.34 17.48 -34.32
N LEU A 280 -26.76 16.35 -34.69
CA LEU A 280 -25.52 16.26 -35.48
C LEU A 280 -25.60 16.99 -36.80
N ASP A 281 -26.77 16.93 -37.49
CA ASP A 281 -26.97 17.64 -38.78
C ASP A 281 -26.90 19.16 -38.60
N SER A 282 -27.52 19.68 -37.53
CA SER A 282 -27.47 21.12 -37.21
C SER A 282 -26.05 21.57 -36.84
N VAL A 283 -25.29 20.70 -36.14
CA VAL A 283 -23.87 20.94 -35.82
C VAL A 283 -23.05 21.02 -37.12
N ASN A 284 -23.24 20.06 -38.03
CA ASN A 284 -22.54 20.07 -39.34
C ASN A 284 -22.84 21.32 -40.16
N ILE A 285 -24.09 21.75 -40.22
CA ILE A 285 -24.48 23.01 -40.91
C ILE A 285 -23.75 24.21 -40.27
N ARG A 286 -23.70 24.27 -38.95
CA ARG A 286 -23.02 25.33 -38.21
C ARG A 286 -21.50 25.33 -38.44
N ILE A 287 -20.87 24.18 -38.42
CA ILE A 287 -19.42 24.02 -38.68
C ILE A 287 -19.09 24.44 -40.12
N GLU A 288 -19.88 24.05 -41.13
CA GLU A 288 -19.66 24.45 -42.51
C GLU A 288 -19.86 25.96 -42.70
N ALA A 289 -20.81 26.58 -41.99
CA ALA A 289 -20.97 28.03 -41.98
C ALA A 289 -19.77 28.77 -41.38
N ILE A 290 -19.16 28.23 -40.29
CA ILE A 290 -17.93 28.77 -39.70
C ILE A 290 -16.76 28.60 -40.67
N LYS A 291 -16.62 27.44 -41.31
CA LYS A 291 -15.61 27.17 -42.32
C LYS A 291 -15.69 28.18 -43.49
N ALA A 292 -16.90 28.48 -43.99
CA ALA A 292 -17.13 29.47 -45.02
C ALA A 292 -16.70 30.88 -44.57
N GLN A 293 -16.94 31.26 -43.31
CA GLN A 293 -16.48 32.54 -42.76
C GLN A 293 -14.95 32.63 -42.72
N ILE A 294 -14.26 31.56 -42.33
CA ILE A 294 -12.79 31.50 -42.34
C ILE A 294 -12.28 31.64 -43.78
N GLN A 295 -12.88 30.92 -44.72
CA GLN A 295 -12.52 30.99 -46.14
C GLN A 295 -12.76 32.38 -46.75
N SER A 296 -13.72 33.15 -46.22
CA SER A 296 -13.98 34.55 -46.61
C SER A 296 -13.06 35.58 -45.91
N GLY A 297 -12.15 35.14 -45.04
CA GLY A 297 -11.14 35.98 -44.42
C GLY A 297 -11.39 36.35 -42.94
N THR A 298 -12.43 35.79 -42.32
CA THR A 298 -12.62 35.97 -40.86
C THR A 298 -11.54 35.21 -40.10
N ASP A 299 -11.00 35.81 -39.04
CA ASP A 299 -9.96 35.18 -38.24
C ASP A 299 -10.46 33.92 -37.56
N PHE A 300 -9.67 32.84 -37.66
CA PHE A 300 -9.98 31.54 -37.07
C PHE A 300 -10.07 31.62 -35.54
N GLY A 301 -9.14 32.35 -34.92
CA GLY A 301 -9.06 32.47 -33.47
C GLY A 301 -10.28 33.17 -32.87
N ASP A 302 -10.77 34.22 -33.54
CA ASP A 302 -11.99 34.95 -33.14
C ASP A 302 -13.21 34.01 -33.18
N LEU A 303 -13.30 33.18 -34.23
CA LEU A 303 -14.40 32.23 -34.37
C LEU A 303 -14.29 31.07 -33.38
N ALA A 304 -13.08 30.62 -33.07
CA ALA A 304 -12.83 29.62 -32.05
C ALA A 304 -13.27 30.12 -30.67
N GLN A 305 -12.90 31.34 -30.29
CA GLN A 305 -13.30 31.93 -29.01
C GLN A 305 -14.81 32.05 -28.84
N LYS A 306 -15.50 32.36 -29.95
CA LYS A 306 -16.97 32.55 -29.94
C LYS A 306 -17.76 31.27 -29.99
N ASN A 307 -17.27 30.26 -30.69
CA ASN A 307 -18.10 29.13 -31.11
C ASN A 307 -17.61 27.79 -30.55
N SER A 308 -16.35 27.65 -30.12
CA SER A 308 -15.82 26.36 -29.71
C SER A 308 -16.32 25.97 -28.32
N ASP A 309 -16.73 24.71 -28.21
CA ASP A 309 -17.10 24.08 -26.94
C ASP A 309 -15.87 23.54 -26.16
N ASP A 310 -14.72 23.36 -26.82
CA ASP A 310 -13.46 23.16 -26.14
C ASP A 310 -12.93 24.47 -25.56
N LYS A 311 -13.31 24.77 -24.33
CA LYS A 311 -12.92 26.00 -23.64
C LYS A 311 -11.41 26.10 -23.37
N GLY A 312 -10.72 24.96 -23.30
CA GLY A 312 -9.28 24.88 -23.03
C GLY A 312 -8.44 25.46 -24.17
N SER A 313 -8.79 25.18 -25.43
CA SER A 313 -8.14 25.73 -26.62
C SER A 313 -8.81 27.01 -27.14
N ALA A 314 -10.13 27.19 -26.97
CA ALA A 314 -10.88 28.33 -27.44
C ALA A 314 -10.27 29.69 -27.02
N ILE A 315 -9.91 29.82 -25.73
CA ILE A 315 -9.27 31.02 -25.15
C ILE A 315 -7.92 31.36 -25.79
N LYS A 316 -7.29 30.38 -26.46
CA LYS A 316 -6.04 30.52 -27.23
C LYS A 316 -6.30 30.55 -28.76
N GLY A 317 -7.51 30.87 -29.18
CA GLY A 317 -7.89 30.88 -30.60
C GLY A 317 -7.98 29.47 -31.22
N GLY A 318 -8.25 28.46 -30.43
CA GLY A 318 -8.34 27.05 -30.83
C GLY A 318 -7.00 26.33 -30.93
N ASP A 319 -5.87 26.97 -30.56
CA ASP A 319 -4.52 26.42 -30.69
C ASP A 319 -4.30 25.23 -29.76
N LEU A 320 -3.83 24.12 -30.35
CA LEU A 320 -3.49 22.88 -29.69
C LEU A 320 -1.97 22.69 -29.53
N GLY A 321 -1.17 23.58 -30.13
CA GLY A 321 0.28 23.45 -30.21
C GLY A 321 0.74 22.23 -31.03
N TRP A 322 2.01 21.85 -30.86
CA TRP A 322 2.59 20.67 -31.51
C TRP A 322 2.19 19.37 -30.80
N PHE A 323 1.80 18.39 -31.59
CA PHE A 323 1.55 17.02 -31.06
C PHE A 323 2.00 15.96 -32.05
N SER A 324 2.33 14.77 -31.50
CA SER A 324 2.75 13.60 -32.24
C SER A 324 1.55 12.76 -32.68
N GLU A 325 1.77 11.89 -33.64
CA GLU A 325 0.77 10.93 -34.11
C GLU A 325 0.28 10.01 -32.99
N GLY A 326 -1.05 9.79 -32.91
CA GLY A 326 -1.69 9.01 -31.86
C GLY A 326 -1.98 9.77 -30.56
N ALA A 327 -1.66 11.07 -30.46
CA ALA A 327 -1.98 11.88 -29.30
C ALA A 327 -3.45 12.32 -29.25
N MET A 328 -4.13 12.35 -30.39
CA MET A 328 -5.53 12.71 -30.54
C MET A 328 -6.38 11.48 -30.90
N VAL A 329 -7.70 11.61 -30.83
CA VAL A 329 -8.62 10.57 -31.30
C VAL A 329 -8.43 10.28 -32.77
N ASP A 330 -8.71 9.05 -33.20
CA ASP A 330 -8.29 8.53 -34.51
C ASP A 330 -8.73 9.40 -35.71
N GLU A 331 -9.97 9.84 -35.71
CA GLU A 331 -10.52 10.67 -36.83
C GLU A 331 -9.83 12.04 -36.88
N PHE A 332 -9.59 12.66 -35.71
CA PHE A 332 -8.89 13.93 -35.61
C PHE A 332 -7.42 13.78 -36.01
N ASN A 333 -6.77 12.73 -35.50
CA ASN A 333 -5.39 12.42 -35.80
C ASN A 333 -5.19 12.20 -37.31
N GLU A 334 -6.02 11.36 -37.92
CA GLU A 334 -5.92 11.08 -39.37
C GLU A 334 -6.07 12.35 -40.21
N ALA A 335 -7.05 13.23 -39.90
CA ALA A 335 -7.22 14.49 -40.57
C ALA A 335 -5.97 15.40 -40.47
N CYS A 336 -5.38 15.51 -39.27
CA CYS A 336 -4.20 16.36 -39.08
C CYS A 336 -2.96 15.85 -39.81
N PHE A 337 -2.71 14.53 -39.77
CA PHE A 337 -1.49 13.95 -40.35
C PHE A 337 -1.56 13.65 -41.84
N THR A 338 -2.74 13.79 -42.47
CA THR A 338 -2.93 13.68 -43.93
C THR A 338 -3.13 15.01 -44.62
N SER A 339 -3.50 16.07 -43.87
CA SER A 339 -3.73 17.40 -44.41
C SER A 339 -2.44 18.17 -44.66
N LYS A 340 -2.51 19.11 -45.61
CA LYS A 340 -1.44 20.08 -45.83
C LYS A 340 -1.62 21.31 -44.95
N ARG A 341 -0.54 22.05 -44.77
CA ARG A 341 -0.61 23.34 -44.09
C ARG A 341 -1.67 24.25 -44.68
N GLY A 342 -2.56 24.75 -43.83
CA GLY A 342 -3.66 25.67 -44.19
C GLY A 342 -4.93 24.96 -44.66
N ASP A 343 -4.93 23.61 -44.75
CA ASP A 343 -6.15 22.87 -45.08
C ASP A 343 -7.15 22.95 -43.91
N LEU A 344 -8.43 23.15 -44.24
CA LEU A 344 -9.56 23.14 -43.33
C LEU A 344 -10.34 21.82 -43.45
N SER A 345 -10.22 20.95 -42.46
CA SER A 345 -10.87 19.64 -42.41
C SER A 345 -12.02 19.63 -41.40
N VAL A 346 -13.14 19.00 -41.75
CA VAL A 346 -14.26 18.77 -40.85
C VAL A 346 -14.29 17.28 -40.54
N VAL A 347 -14.24 16.93 -39.24
CA VAL A 347 -14.29 15.55 -38.79
C VAL A 347 -15.24 15.40 -37.61
N THR A 348 -15.87 14.22 -37.53
CA THR A 348 -16.74 13.86 -36.40
C THR A 348 -16.00 12.88 -35.52
N SER A 349 -16.00 13.10 -34.20
CA SER A 349 -15.45 12.21 -33.18
C SER A 349 -16.48 11.96 -32.08
N GLN A 350 -16.11 11.16 -31.09
CA GLN A 350 -16.94 10.95 -29.88
C GLN A 350 -17.23 12.24 -29.08
N PHE A 351 -16.45 13.32 -29.29
CA PHE A 351 -16.62 14.62 -28.61
C PHE A 351 -17.53 15.58 -29.36
N GLY A 352 -17.80 15.32 -30.62
CA GLY A 352 -18.58 16.20 -31.50
C GLY A 352 -17.94 16.37 -32.86
N VAL A 353 -18.28 17.49 -33.52
CA VAL A 353 -17.74 17.85 -34.85
C VAL A 353 -16.65 18.90 -34.69
N HIS A 354 -15.50 18.61 -35.28
CA HIS A 354 -14.32 19.46 -35.26
C HIS A 354 -14.10 20.11 -36.62
N LEU A 355 -13.86 21.41 -36.65
CA LEU A 355 -13.22 22.08 -37.75
C LEU A 355 -11.75 22.28 -37.41
N ILE A 356 -10.86 21.68 -38.20
CA ILE A 356 -9.42 21.61 -37.92
C ILE A 356 -8.67 22.38 -39.00
N GLU A 357 -7.67 23.15 -38.60
CA GLU A 357 -6.67 23.72 -39.47
C GLU A 357 -5.27 23.29 -39.06
N VAL A 358 -4.52 22.71 -39.97
CA VAL A 358 -3.10 22.38 -39.75
C VAL A 358 -2.27 23.62 -40.04
N THR A 359 -1.67 24.20 -39.02
CA THR A 359 -0.87 25.44 -39.10
C THR A 359 0.57 25.18 -39.50
N LYS A 360 1.17 24.08 -39.02
CA LYS A 360 2.52 23.64 -39.35
C LYS A 360 2.63 22.11 -39.37
N THR A 361 3.58 21.62 -40.17
CA THR A 361 3.94 20.19 -40.22
C THR A 361 5.44 20.03 -40.12
N SER A 362 5.91 18.99 -39.42
CA SER A 362 7.31 18.58 -39.48
C SER A 362 7.64 17.94 -40.83
N ARG A 363 8.93 17.60 -41.05
CA ARG A 363 9.35 16.84 -42.23
C ARG A 363 8.65 15.48 -42.25
N ALA A 364 8.09 15.10 -43.37
CA ALA A 364 7.52 13.76 -43.56
C ALA A 364 8.60 12.70 -43.55
N VAL A 365 8.37 11.65 -42.79
CA VAL A 365 9.21 10.43 -42.66
C VAL A 365 8.35 9.21 -42.98
N ARG A 366 9.01 8.11 -43.38
CA ARG A 366 8.31 6.85 -43.57
C ARG A 366 7.77 6.38 -42.24
N LYS A 367 6.46 6.15 -42.18
CA LYS A 367 5.76 5.54 -41.05
C LYS A 367 4.98 4.32 -41.53
N VAL A 368 4.83 3.37 -40.65
CA VAL A 368 4.08 2.13 -40.89
C VAL A 368 3.00 1.95 -39.82
N LYS A 369 1.87 1.38 -40.22
CA LYS A 369 0.86 0.85 -39.33
C LYS A 369 0.95 -0.66 -39.37
N ILE A 370 1.22 -1.28 -38.23
CA ILE A 370 1.35 -2.72 -38.07
C ILE A 370 0.22 -3.20 -37.18
N ALA A 371 -0.58 -4.14 -37.66
CA ALA A 371 -1.55 -4.85 -36.86
C ALA A 371 -0.95 -6.22 -36.45
N PHE A 372 -1.34 -6.73 -35.29
CA PHE A 372 -0.87 -8.03 -34.83
C PHE A 372 -1.96 -8.79 -34.08
N ILE A 373 -1.80 -10.10 -34.04
CA ILE A 373 -2.60 -11.02 -33.23
C ILE A 373 -1.63 -11.73 -32.29
N ASP A 374 -1.92 -11.68 -31.00
CA ASP A 374 -1.17 -12.37 -29.96
C ASP A 374 -1.98 -13.56 -29.42
N ARG A 375 -1.28 -14.66 -29.16
CA ARG A 375 -1.83 -15.83 -28.48
C ARG A 375 -0.93 -16.21 -27.31
N ASN A 376 -1.50 -16.25 -26.13
CA ASN A 376 -0.82 -16.73 -24.94
C ASN A 376 -0.75 -18.25 -24.96
N VAL A 377 0.38 -18.80 -24.53
CA VAL A 377 0.50 -20.23 -24.28
C VAL A 377 -0.09 -20.51 -22.91
N GLU A 378 -1.27 -21.11 -22.88
CA GLU A 378 -1.96 -21.46 -21.64
C GLU A 378 -1.93 -22.96 -21.39
N PRO A 379 -1.87 -23.41 -20.13
CA PRO A 379 -1.94 -24.82 -19.82
C PRO A 379 -3.27 -25.43 -20.25
N SER A 380 -3.24 -26.57 -20.93
CA SER A 380 -4.42 -27.36 -21.24
C SER A 380 -4.96 -28.11 -20.02
N THR A 381 -6.18 -28.62 -20.12
CA THR A 381 -6.78 -29.50 -19.12
C THR A 381 -5.87 -30.72 -18.82
N GLU A 382 -5.19 -31.24 -19.79
CA GLU A 382 -4.26 -32.37 -19.63
C GLU A 382 -3.03 -31.97 -18.82
N THR A 383 -2.50 -30.78 -19.07
CA THR A 383 -1.41 -30.20 -18.26
C THR A 383 -1.86 -29.99 -16.80
N TYR A 384 -3.05 -29.41 -16.56
CA TYR A 384 -3.61 -29.29 -15.21
C TYR A 384 -3.77 -30.65 -14.52
N ASN A 385 -4.32 -31.66 -15.21
CA ASN A 385 -4.50 -33.01 -14.67
C ASN A 385 -3.16 -33.68 -14.33
N THR A 386 -2.10 -33.41 -15.08
CA THR A 386 -0.76 -33.92 -14.81
C THR A 386 -0.23 -33.36 -13.47
N TYR A 387 -0.31 -32.05 -13.25
CA TYR A 387 0.12 -31.43 -12.01
C TYR A 387 -0.75 -31.82 -10.81
N TYR A 388 -2.08 -31.90 -11.01
CA TYR A 388 -2.99 -32.43 -9.99
C TYR A 388 -2.61 -33.86 -9.57
N SER A 389 -2.34 -34.73 -10.55
CA SER A 389 -1.96 -36.11 -10.29
C SER A 389 -0.64 -36.21 -9.50
N GLN A 390 0.34 -35.35 -9.79
CA GLN A 390 1.59 -35.28 -9.05
C GLN A 390 1.33 -34.87 -7.58
N ALA A 391 0.53 -33.82 -7.36
CA ALA A 391 0.16 -33.36 -6.03
C ALA A 391 -0.64 -34.42 -5.26
N ALA A 392 -1.60 -35.08 -5.90
CA ALA A 392 -2.39 -36.16 -5.33
C ALA A 392 -1.56 -37.40 -4.97
N GLN A 393 -0.60 -37.77 -5.81
CA GLN A 393 0.34 -38.86 -5.50
C GLN A 393 1.25 -38.50 -4.32
N PHE A 394 1.69 -37.22 -4.20
CA PHE A 394 2.47 -36.77 -3.08
C PHE A 394 1.67 -36.91 -1.77
N ALA A 395 0.44 -36.37 -1.72
CA ALA A 395 -0.44 -36.49 -0.56
C ALA A 395 -0.74 -37.97 -0.23
N GLY A 396 -1.05 -38.78 -1.25
CA GLY A 396 -1.36 -40.20 -1.12
C GLY A 396 -0.23 -41.03 -0.53
N LYS A 397 1.01 -40.74 -0.85
CA LYS A 397 2.18 -41.42 -0.26
C LYS A 397 2.33 -41.15 1.24
N ILE A 398 2.03 -39.94 1.66
CA ILE A 398 2.06 -39.59 3.09
C ILE A 398 0.91 -40.30 3.82
N LEU A 399 -0.33 -40.20 3.26
CA LEU A 399 -1.54 -40.72 3.88
C LEU A 399 -1.57 -42.25 3.94
N ASN A 400 -1.15 -42.93 2.85
CA ASN A 400 -1.35 -44.36 2.71
C ASN A 400 -0.09 -45.19 3.01
N GLU A 401 1.10 -44.62 2.76
CA GLU A 401 2.37 -45.32 2.94
C GLU A 401 3.12 -44.83 4.22
N GLY A 402 2.63 -43.78 4.87
CA GLY A 402 3.22 -43.26 6.10
C GLY A 402 4.59 -42.61 5.89
N ILE A 403 4.91 -42.16 4.69
CA ILE A 403 6.18 -41.48 4.41
C ILE A 403 6.14 -40.11 5.03
N ALA A 404 7.15 -39.76 5.83
CA ALA A 404 7.24 -38.43 6.43
C ALA A 404 7.26 -37.32 5.35
N PHE A 405 6.53 -36.23 5.59
CA PHE A 405 6.39 -35.08 4.68
C PHE A 405 7.77 -34.57 4.19
N ASP A 406 8.68 -34.26 5.12
CA ASP A 406 10.03 -33.75 4.82
C ASP A 406 10.87 -34.74 4.00
N SER A 407 10.74 -36.04 4.29
CA SER A 407 11.45 -37.08 3.53
C SER A 407 10.99 -37.13 2.09
N LEU A 408 9.68 -36.99 1.86
CA LEU A 408 9.12 -37.02 0.51
C LEU A 408 9.42 -35.72 -0.27
N VAL A 409 9.42 -34.57 0.41
CA VAL A 409 9.88 -33.29 -0.15
C VAL A 409 11.31 -33.41 -0.66
N ALA A 410 12.22 -33.97 0.16
CA ALA A 410 13.61 -34.16 -0.21
C ALA A 410 13.78 -35.17 -1.36
N GLN A 411 13.06 -36.30 -1.35
CA GLN A 411 13.11 -37.30 -2.40
C GLN A 411 12.67 -36.75 -3.77
N GLN A 412 11.69 -35.87 -3.79
CA GLN A 412 11.15 -35.29 -5.02
C GLN A 412 11.79 -33.95 -5.39
N ASN A 413 12.80 -33.47 -4.63
CA ASN A 413 13.45 -32.18 -4.82
C ASN A 413 12.45 -31.00 -4.87
N LEU A 414 11.40 -31.07 -4.05
CA LEU A 414 10.40 -30.01 -3.94
C LEU A 414 10.89 -28.91 -3.00
N VAL A 415 10.36 -27.70 -3.19
CA VAL A 415 10.63 -26.57 -2.30
C VAL A 415 9.55 -26.55 -1.21
N LYS A 416 9.96 -26.86 0.03
CA LYS A 416 9.12 -26.68 1.20
C LYS A 416 8.97 -25.19 1.51
N ARG A 417 7.74 -24.76 1.73
CA ARG A 417 7.40 -23.43 2.25
C ARG A 417 6.70 -23.61 3.58
N SER A 418 6.84 -22.60 4.44
CA SER A 418 6.24 -22.62 5.77
C SER A 418 5.55 -21.28 6.09
N ASP A 419 4.49 -21.33 6.87
CA ASP A 419 3.88 -20.17 7.51
C ASP A 419 3.58 -20.53 8.97
N SER A 420 4.00 -19.67 9.88
CA SER A 420 3.91 -19.94 11.32
C SER A 420 2.94 -18.97 11.99
N LYS A 421 2.33 -19.43 13.08
CA LYS A 421 1.39 -18.67 13.90
C LYS A 421 0.21 -18.10 13.08
N VAL A 422 -0.32 -18.93 12.18
CA VAL A 422 -1.50 -18.62 11.37
C VAL A 422 -2.72 -18.63 12.26
N THR A 423 -3.34 -17.46 12.45
CA THR A 423 -4.58 -17.32 13.23
C THR A 423 -5.82 -17.65 12.39
N ALA A 424 -6.91 -18.03 13.06
CA ALA A 424 -8.16 -18.44 12.39
C ALA A 424 -8.79 -17.37 11.47
N ASP A 425 -8.54 -16.10 11.74
CA ASP A 425 -9.04 -14.97 10.97
C ASP A 425 -8.18 -14.58 9.76
N LYS A 426 -6.98 -15.15 9.64
CA LYS A 426 -6.06 -14.86 8.52
C LYS A 426 -6.70 -15.22 7.17
N GLN A 427 -6.61 -14.32 6.20
CA GLN A 427 -7.28 -14.47 4.90
C GLN A 427 -6.50 -15.30 3.88
N SER A 428 -5.19 -15.42 4.06
CA SER A 428 -4.31 -16.18 3.16
C SER A 428 -3.02 -16.60 3.86
N ILE A 429 -2.42 -17.65 3.38
CA ILE A 429 -1.09 -18.13 3.75
C ILE A 429 -0.02 -17.31 3.03
N VAL A 430 1.12 -17.10 3.63
CA VAL A 430 2.24 -16.34 3.04
C VAL A 430 2.67 -17.00 1.71
N GLY A 431 2.65 -16.20 0.65
CA GLY A 431 3.01 -16.67 -0.71
C GLY A 431 1.90 -17.44 -1.45
N LEU A 432 0.68 -17.53 -0.88
CA LEU A 432 -0.50 -18.12 -1.49
C LEU A 432 -1.69 -17.16 -1.40
N PRO A 433 -1.89 -16.26 -2.35
CA PRO A 433 -3.06 -15.38 -2.37
C PRO A 433 -4.36 -16.20 -2.45
N ASN A 434 -5.43 -15.69 -1.85
CA ASN A 434 -6.77 -16.31 -1.86
C ASN A 434 -6.85 -17.71 -1.22
N SER A 435 -5.91 -18.07 -0.32
CA SER A 435 -5.82 -19.40 0.30
C SER A 435 -6.63 -19.55 1.59
N ARG A 436 -7.76 -18.83 1.73
CA ARG A 436 -8.64 -18.90 2.90
C ARG A 436 -9.14 -20.33 3.20
N GLU A 437 -9.36 -21.13 2.16
CA GLU A 437 -9.75 -22.54 2.30
C GLU A 437 -8.72 -23.34 3.09
N MET A 438 -7.44 -23.14 2.80
CA MET A 438 -6.35 -23.78 3.53
C MET A 438 -6.31 -23.34 5.01
N VAL A 439 -6.55 -22.03 5.30
CA VAL A 439 -6.65 -21.54 6.68
C VAL A 439 -7.82 -22.21 7.41
N ARG A 440 -8.97 -22.40 6.75
CA ARG A 440 -10.11 -23.12 7.35
C ARG A 440 -9.79 -24.59 7.63
N TRP A 441 -9.14 -25.26 6.69
CA TRP A 441 -8.69 -26.62 6.88
C TRP A 441 -7.77 -26.72 8.11
N MET A 442 -6.79 -25.82 8.23
CA MET A 442 -5.90 -25.78 9.39
C MET A 442 -6.66 -25.68 10.72
N ASN A 443 -7.72 -24.85 10.78
CA ASN A 443 -8.48 -24.65 12.02
C ASN A 443 -9.29 -25.87 12.46
N THR A 444 -9.64 -26.75 11.54
CA THR A 444 -10.45 -27.96 11.80
C THR A 444 -9.64 -29.25 11.82
N THR A 445 -8.32 -29.16 11.70
CA THR A 445 -7.42 -30.32 11.54
C THR A 445 -6.45 -30.39 12.70
N ASP A 446 -6.13 -31.61 13.13
CA ASP A 446 -5.16 -31.89 14.17
C ASP A 446 -3.72 -31.81 13.65
N GLU A 447 -2.75 -31.66 14.56
CA GLU A 447 -1.32 -31.69 14.24
C GLU A 447 -0.93 -32.97 13.47
N GLU A 448 0.18 -32.90 12.75
CA GLU A 448 0.76 -33.99 11.99
C GLU A 448 -0.16 -34.56 10.88
N THR A 449 -1.10 -33.75 10.39
CA THR A 449 -2.04 -34.14 9.34
C THR A 449 -1.67 -33.49 8.01
N VAL A 450 -1.68 -34.28 6.93
CA VAL A 450 -1.55 -33.79 5.55
C VAL A 450 -2.92 -33.50 4.95
N SER A 451 -3.00 -32.45 4.13
CA SER A 451 -4.23 -32.07 3.45
C SER A 451 -4.52 -32.90 2.21
N GLU A 452 -5.76 -32.84 1.73
CA GLU A 452 -6.06 -33.06 0.32
C GLU A 452 -5.38 -31.98 -0.54
N VAL A 453 -5.48 -32.13 -1.87
CA VAL A 453 -4.90 -31.15 -2.80
C VAL A 453 -5.78 -29.91 -2.88
N PHE A 454 -5.23 -28.79 -2.49
CA PHE A 454 -5.86 -27.46 -2.74
C PHE A 454 -5.52 -26.97 -4.14
N GLN A 455 -6.44 -26.20 -4.72
CA GLN A 455 -6.21 -25.51 -5.99
C GLN A 455 -6.31 -24.00 -5.79
N PHE A 456 -5.23 -23.28 -6.06
CA PHE A 456 -5.18 -21.82 -5.96
C PHE A 456 -4.64 -21.26 -7.29
N GLU A 457 -5.52 -20.56 -8.03
CA GLU A 457 -5.19 -20.00 -9.35
C GLU A 457 -4.54 -21.07 -10.27
N ASN A 458 -3.27 -20.88 -10.61
CA ASN A 458 -2.50 -21.78 -11.45
C ASN A 458 -1.58 -22.70 -10.63
N SER A 459 -2.00 -23.15 -9.47
CA SER A 459 -1.18 -23.97 -8.58
C SER A 459 -2.00 -25.00 -7.83
N TYR A 460 -1.40 -26.18 -7.63
CA TYR A 460 -1.88 -27.17 -6.68
C TYR A 460 -0.98 -27.18 -5.45
N VAL A 461 -1.58 -27.31 -4.27
CA VAL A 461 -0.87 -27.23 -2.99
C VAL A 461 -1.23 -28.42 -2.12
N VAL A 462 -0.23 -29.01 -1.52
CA VAL A 462 -0.40 -30.00 -0.44
C VAL A 462 0.23 -29.43 0.82
N ALA A 463 -0.56 -29.36 1.87
CA ALA A 463 -0.19 -28.78 3.15
C ALA A 463 -0.04 -29.86 4.22
N TYR A 464 0.82 -29.58 5.20
CA TYR A 464 1.06 -30.44 6.37
C TYR A 464 1.03 -29.57 7.62
N LEU A 465 0.10 -29.85 8.55
CA LEU A 465 -0.03 -29.12 9.81
C LEU A 465 1.05 -29.59 10.76
N THR A 466 1.97 -28.71 11.10
CA THR A 466 3.16 -29.08 11.90
C THR A 466 2.99 -28.86 13.38
N LYS A 467 2.25 -27.81 13.79
CA LYS A 467 2.07 -27.48 15.21
C LYS A 467 0.81 -26.67 15.47
N GLU A 468 0.18 -26.92 16.61
CA GLU A 468 -0.90 -26.11 17.16
C GLU A 468 -0.41 -25.31 18.37
N HIS A 469 -0.68 -24.00 18.38
CA HIS A 469 -0.42 -23.11 19.49
C HIS A 469 -1.74 -22.79 20.21
N ILE A 470 -1.88 -23.25 21.41
CA ILE A 470 -3.07 -23.01 22.24
C ILE A 470 -3.01 -21.58 22.77
N LYS A 471 -4.17 -20.89 22.80
CA LYS A 471 -4.29 -19.57 23.41
C LYS A 471 -3.88 -19.61 24.89
N GLY A 472 -3.01 -18.71 25.29
CA GLY A 472 -2.51 -18.58 26.68
C GLY A 472 -1.01 -18.38 26.71
N ASN A 473 -0.35 -18.85 27.75
CA ASN A 473 1.11 -18.73 27.85
C ASN A 473 1.81 -19.76 26.95
N VAL A 474 2.84 -19.30 26.23
CA VAL A 474 3.72 -20.20 25.47
C VAL A 474 4.38 -21.19 26.41
N PRO A 475 4.35 -22.51 26.19
CA PRO A 475 5.03 -23.47 27.01
C PRO A 475 6.54 -23.17 27.13
N LEU A 476 7.11 -23.35 28.35
CA LEU A 476 8.53 -23.10 28.58
C LEU A 476 9.43 -23.83 27.58
N GLU A 477 9.09 -25.05 27.24
CA GLU A 477 9.88 -25.88 26.31
C GLU A 477 10.00 -25.24 24.92
N ASP A 478 8.99 -24.49 24.47
CA ASP A 478 8.97 -23.83 23.17
C ASP A 478 9.84 -22.56 23.11
N ILE A 479 10.13 -21.97 24.28
CA ILE A 479 10.91 -20.71 24.39
C ILE A 479 12.15 -20.90 25.31
N LYS A 480 12.48 -22.13 25.62
CA LYS A 480 13.57 -22.46 26.55
C LYS A 480 14.90 -21.84 26.14
N GLU A 481 15.24 -21.88 24.85
CA GLU A 481 16.47 -21.25 24.33
C GLU A 481 16.46 -19.73 24.51
N GLN A 482 15.33 -19.10 24.26
CA GLN A 482 15.16 -17.64 24.44
C GLN A 482 15.31 -17.27 25.93
N ILE A 483 14.66 -18.01 26.83
CA ILE A 483 14.74 -17.79 28.29
C ILE A 483 16.16 -18.07 28.78
N SER A 484 16.79 -19.16 28.31
CA SER A 484 18.17 -19.49 28.64
C SER A 484 19.13 -18.33 28.31
N ALA A 485 18.99 -17.72 27.14
CA ALA A 485 19.83 -16.56 26.76
C ALA A 485 19.65 -15.36 27.72
N LEU A 486 18.42 -15.13 28.20
CA LEU A 486 18.13 -14.05 29.16
C LEU A 486 18.71 -14.37 30.55
N VAL A 487 18.49 -15.59 31.06
CA VAL A 487 19.04 -16.04 32.35
C VAL A 487 20.57 -16.03 32.33
N VAL A 488 21.21 -16.51 31.25
CA VAL A 488 22.67 -16.42 31.06
C VAL A 488 23.15 -14.99 31.16
N LYS A 489 22.43 -14.04 30.51
CA LYS A 489 22.75 -12.62 30.57
C LYS A 489 22.70 -12.08 32.00
N ASP A 490 21.64 -12.41 32.76
CA ASP A 490 21.47 -11.96 34.14
C ASP A 490 22.57 -12.56 35.04
N LYS A 491 22.87 -13.84 34.88
CA LYS A 491 23.96 -14.53 35.63
C LYS A 491 25.34 -13.94 35.30
N LYS A 492 25.58 -13.53 34.06
CA LYS A 492 26.82 -12.80 33.70
C LYS A 492 26.90 -11.45 34.39
N ALA A 493 25.77 -10.72 34.44
CA ALA A 493 25.71 -9.45 35.15
C ALA A 493 26.02 -9.64 36.66
N ASP A 494 25.42 -10.63 37.28
CA ASP A 494 25.67 -10.99 38.69
C ASP A 494 27.13 -11.40 38.92
N TYR A 495 27.67 -12.24 38.05
CA TYR A 495 29.07 -12.69 38.13
C TYR A 495 30.05 -11.53 38.06
N ILE A 496 29.87 -10.64 37.11
CA ILE A 496 30.71 -9.44 36.94
C ILE A 496 30.52 -8.50 38.14
N THR A 497 29.26 -8.26 38.54
CA THR A 497 28.93 -7.41 39.70
C THR A 497 29.61 -7.88 40.97
N ALA A 498 29.60 -9.19 41.26
CA ALA A 498 30.24 -9.77 42.43
C ALA A 498 31.79 -9.66 42.37
N ALA A 499 32.36 -9.60 41.19
CA ALA A 499 33.82 -9.48 41.04
C ALA A 499 34.32 -8.02 41.17
N ILE A 500 33.43 -7.03 41.03
CA ILE A 500 33.79 -5.62 41.14
C ILE A 500 33.93 -5.24 42.63
N THR A 501 35.11 -4.80 43.02
CA THR A 501 35.40 -4.36 44.40
C THR A 501 36.09 -3.00 44.38
N GLY A 502 35.85 -2.19 45.42
CA GLY A 502 36.42 -0.85 45.59
C GLY A 502 35.53 0.26 44.99
N ASP A 503 35.97 1.49 45.19
CA ASP A 503 35.31 2.76 44.84
C ASP A 503 36.18 3.68 43.94
N ASP A 504 37.31 3.16 43.45
CA ASP A 504 38.17 3.86 42.49
C ASP A 504 37.93 3.34 41.07
N LEU A 505 37.35 4.20 40.21
CA LEU A 505 37.00 3.85 38.84
C LEU A 505 38.23 3.41 38.00
N ALA A 506 39.41 3.97 38.24
CA ALA A 506 40.64 3.61 37.51
C ALA A 506 41.16 2.21 37.96
N ALA A 507 41.07 1.91 39.26
CA ALA A 507 41.41 0.60 39.80
C ALA A 507 40.41 -0.47 39.26
N ILE A 508 39.10 -0.19 39.26
CA ILE A 508 38.09 -1.09 38.72
C ILE A 508 38.36 -1.37 37.22
N ALA A 509 38.69 -0.34 36.43
CA ALA A 509 39.06 -0.52 35.03
C ALA A 509 40.24 -1.48 34.87
N THR A 510 41.33 -1.22 35.59
CA THR A 510 42.56 -2.00 35.51
C THR A 510 42.37 -3.45 35.92
N ASN A 511 41.64 -3.70 37.02
CA ASN A 511 41.36 -5.03 37.55
C ASN A 511 40.52 -5.89 36.60
N ASN A 512 39.72 -5.27 35.76
CA ASN A 512 38.86 -5.96 34.81
C ASN A 512 39.39 -5.87 33.35
N GLY A 513 40.61 -5.41 33.14
CA GLY A 513 41.20 -5.30 31.78
C GLY A 513 40.51 -4.29 30.87
N GLN A 514 39.87 -3.28 31.45
CA GLN A 514 39.09 -2.26 30.73
C GLN A 514 39.79 -0.90 30.85
N THR A 515 39.25 0.09 30.15
CA THR A 515 39.71 1.48 30.22
C THR A 515 38.59 2.40 30.66
N VAL A 516 38.94 3.48 31.37
CA VAL A 516 37.98 4.52 31.72
C VAL A 516 37.66 5.35 30.48
N VAL A 517 36.37 5.46 30.13
CA VAL A 517 35.87 6.38 29.12
C VAL A 517 35.45 7.68 29.82
N ASN A 518 35.99 8.79 29.36
CA ASN A 518 35.85 10.08 30.05
C ASN A 518 34.85 11.01 29.36
N ALA A 519 34.32 11.94 30.14
CA ALA A 519 33.56 13.11 29.70
C ALA A 519 32.33 12.81 28.84
N GLN A 520 31.61 11.72 29.14
CA GLN A 520 30.33 11.45 28.52
C GLN A 520 29.21 12.28 29.14
N ARG A 521 28.12 12.46 28.40
CA ARG A 521 26.96 13.23 28.86
C ARG A 521 25.70 12.39 28.84
N ALA A 522 24.89 12.53 29.87
CA ALA A 522 23.57 11.92 29.99
C ALA A 522 22.50 12.99 30.19
N ASN A 523 21.31 12.72 29.65
CA ASN A 523 20.11 13.52 29.82
C ASN A 523 18.92 12.56 30.00
N LEU A 524 18.02 12.80 30.96
CA LEU A 524 16.89 11.92 31.24
C LEU A 524 15.86 11.84 30.11
N ALA A 525 15.76 12.87 29.29
CA ALA A 525 14.89 12.84 28.11
C ALA A 525 15.45 11.99 26.96
N ASN A 526 16.74 11.68 27.00
CA ASN A 526 17.40 10.81 26.02
C ASN A 526 18.10 9.66 26.71
N LEU A 527 17.46 8.49 26.73
CA LEU A 527 17.97 7.29 27.36
C LEU A 527 19.03 6.55 26.52
N SER A 528 19.38 7.09 25.36
CA SER A 528 20.47 6.58 24.52
C SER A 528 21.75 7.37 24.74
N LEU A 529 22.80 6.69 25.12
CA LEU A 529 24.12 7.25 25.38
C LEU A 529 25.03 7.03 24.17
N GLN A 530 25.84 8.05 23.83
CA GLN A 530 26.74 7.96 22.69
C GLN A 530 27.79 6.85 22.89
N GLY A 531 27.89 5.95 21.92
CA GLY A 531 28.82 4.81 21.97
C GLY A 531 28.41 3.63 22.87
N ILE A 532 27.30 3.76 23.58
CA ILE A 532 26.77 2.73 24.48
C ILE A 532 25.45 2.16 23.92
N GLY A 533 24.51 3.03 23.55
CA GLY A 533 23.17 2.66 23.08
C GLY A 533 22.06 3.04 24.07
N TYR A 534 20.91 2.39 23.94
CA TYR A 534 19.73 2.61 24.79
C TYR A 534 19.90 1.87 26.11
N GLU A 535 20.11 2.63 27.20
CA GLU A 535 20.41 2.12 28.53
C GLU A 535 19.67 2.93 29.62
N PRO A 536 18.37 2.71 29.79
CA PRO A 536 17.54 3.49 30.72
C PRO A 536 17.97 3.34 32.18
N GLU A 537 18.34 2.12 32.61
CA GLU A 537 18.81 1.86 33.98
C GLU A 537 20.13 2.54 34.28
N LEU A 538 21.05 2.54 33.32
CA LEU A 538 22.32 3.25 33.43
C LEU A 538 22.07 4.77 33.52
N VAL A 539 21.22 5.34 32.68
CA VAL A 539 20.89 6.76 32.74
C VAL A 539 20.25 7.12 34.08
N GLY A 540 19.28 6.33 34.54
CA GLY A 540 18.64 6.54 35.85
C GLY A 540 19.66 6.51 37.00
N SER A 541 20.60 5.56 36.99
CA SER A 541 21.65 5.43 38.00
C SER A 541 22.66 6.56 37.96
N ILE A 542 23.02 7.07 36.77
CA ILE A 542 23.88 8.27 36.61
C ILE A 542 23.23 9.47 37.31
N PHE A 543 21.91 9.66 37.15
CA PHE A 543 21.19 10.78 37.78
C PHE A 543 21.05 10.61 39.29
N GLY A 544 21.02 9.36 39.81
CA GLY A 544 21.01 9.06 41.22
C GLY A 544 22.37 9.17 41.93
N THR A 545 23.46 9.22 41.16
CA THR A 545 24.83 9.24 41.70
C THR A 545 25.25 10.68 42.03
N ALA A 546 25.84 10.90 43.21
CA ALA A 546 26.33 12.21 43.63
C ALA A 546 27.58 12.61 42.85
N VAL A 547 27.77 13.94 42.64
CA VAL A 547 28.98 14.47 41.99
C VAL A 547 30.24 14.10 42.79
N GLY A 548 31.23 13.57 42.13
CA GLY A 548 32.47 13.07 42.69
C GLY A 548 32.41 11.61 43.17
N SER A 549 31.22 11.01 43.25
CA SER A 549 31.06 9.60 43.71
C SER A 549 31.11 8.61 42.56
N VAL A 550 31.49 7.40 42.86
CA VAL A 550 31.42 6.21 42.00
C VAL A 550 30.15 5.43 42.32
N SER A 551 29.43 5.01 41.30
CA SER A 551 28.20 4.22 41.48
C SER A 551 28.49 2.76 41.94
N SER A 552 27.45 2.11 42.43
CA SER A 552 27.43 0.64 42.42
C SER A 552 27.48 0.11 40.99
N PRO A 553 27.88 -1.16 40.77
CA PRO A 553 27.76 -1.78 39.45
C PRO A 553 26.31 -1.74 38.92
N ILE A 554 26.14 -1.43 37.66
CA ILE A 554 24.84 -1.28 36.99
C ILE A 554 24.79 -2.26 35.83
N ALA A 555 23.87 -3.20 35.86
CA ALA A 555 23.64 -4.12 34.77
C ALA A 555 22.94 -3.38 33.62
N GLY A 556 23.52 -3.40 32.42
CA GLY A 556 22.94 -2.86 31.23
C GLY A 556 22.55 -3.91 30.20
N ALA A 557 22.32 -3.50 28.97
CA ALA A 557 21.92 -4.41 27.89
C ALA A 557 23.02 -5.41 27.51
N ASN A 558 24.31 -4.97 27.48
CA ASN A 558 25.42 -5.77 26.97
C ASN A 558 26.66 -5.79 27.90
N ALA A 559 26.63 -5.06 29.00
CA ALA A 559 27.75 -4.92 29.92
C ALA A 559 27.27 -4.54 31.31
N VAL A 560 28.13 -4.74 32.33
CA VAL A 560 28.01 -4.10 33.63
C VAL A 560 28.82 -2.79 33.60
N TYR A 561 28.17 -1.71 33.99
CA TYR A 561 28.75 -0.37 34.02
C TYR A 561 29.06 0.05 35.46
N VAL A 562 30.14 0.78 35.62
CA VAL A 562 30.42 1.56 36.83
C VAL A 562 30.68 2.98 36.39
N VAL A 563 30.00 3.94 36.99
CA VAL A 563 30.09 5.35 36.59
C VAL A 563 30.61 6.22 37.71
N GLN A 564 31.31 7.29 37.33
CA GLN A 564 31.71 8.37 38.24
C GLN A 564 31.14 9.69 37.69
N VAL A 565 30.24 10.30 38.42
CA VAL A 565 29.68 11.60 38.02
C VAL A 565 30.72 12.70 38.31
N THR A 566 31.07 13.45 37.29
CA THR A 566 32.08 14.52 37.40
C THR A 566 31.46 15.90 37.48
N ALA A 567 30.33 16.13 36.84
CA ALA A 567 29.62 17.41 36.89
C ALA A 567 28.11 17.19 36.68
N LYS A 568 27.31 18.09 37.26
CA LYS A 568 25.89 18.17 37.07
C LYS A 568 25.53 19.61 36.67
N ASP A 569 25.06 19.76 35.46
CA ASP A 569 24.58 21.06 34.95
C ASP A 569 23.12 21.19 35.32
N ASP A 570 22.82 21.99 36.35
CA ASP A 570 21.44 22.24 36.74
C ASP A 570 20.72 23.05 35.67
N ALA A 571 19.46 22.69 35.46
CA ALA A 571 18.57 23.44 34.57
C ALA A 571 18.43 24.88 35.03
N LYS A 572 18.71 25.86 34.17
CA LYS A 572 18.47 27.28 34.46
C LYS A 572 16.96 27.52 34.44
N THR A 573 16.35 27.53 35.61
CA THR A 573 14.90 27.75 35.75
C THR A 573 14.58 29.23 35.73
N THR A 574 13.57 29.62 34.98
CA THR A 574 12.96 30.95 35.00
C THR A 574 11.82 31.04 36.05
N GLY A 575 11.44 29.95 36.68
CA GLY A 575 10.28 29.83 37.57
C GLY A 575 8.92 29.82 36.89
N ASP A 576 8.87 30.04 35.59
CA ASP A 576 7.64 29.92 34.76
C ASP A 576 7.70 28.69 33.86
N PHE A 577 6.81 27.74 34.13
CA PHE A 577 6.68 26.48 33.39
C PHE A 577 5.41 26.40 32.52
N THR A 578 4.76 27.54 32.26
CA THR A 578 3.48 27.59 31.52
C THR A 578 3.60 26.94 30.14
N LYS A 579 4.67 27.25 29.39
CA LYS A 579 4.94 26.64 28.07
C LYS A 579 5.13 25.14 28.18
N GLN A 580 5.94 24.71 29.15
CA GLN A 580 6.21 23.28 29.37
C GLN A 580 4.94 22.51 29.73
N LYS A 581 4.11 23.10 30.60
CA LYS A 581 2.80 22.55 30.98
C LYS A 581 1.92 22.34 29.75
N GLN A 582 1.87 23.30 28.83
CA GLN A 582 1.09 23.20 27.60
C GLN A 582 1.63 22.11 26.67
N GLU A 583 2.96 21.97 26.54
CA GLU A 583 3.60 20.95 25.70
C GLU A 583 3.33 19.55 26.25
N VAL A 584 3.53 19.32 27.55
CA VAL A 584 3.27 18.03 28.21
C VAL A 584 1.79 17.67 28.12
N GLN A 585 0.90 18.63 28.40
CA GLN A 585 -0.55 18.42 28.31
C GLN A 585 -0.99 18.07 26.89
N LYS A 586 -0.45 18.74 25.86
CA LYS A 586 -0.71 18.42 24.45
C LYS A 586 -0.23 17.02 24.10
N GLY A 587 0.94 16.62 24.57
CA GLY A 587 1.46 15.26 24.37
C GLY A 587 0.58 14.21 25.05
N ALA A 588 0.21 14.40 26.31
CA ALA A 588 -0.67 13.52 27.06
C ALA A 588 -2.05 13.38 26.40
N ALA A 589 -2.64 14.49 25.95
CA ALA A 589 -3.91 14.51 25.24
C ALA A 589 -3.85 13.75 23.90
N ALA A 590 -2.77 13.92 23.14
CA ALA A 590 -2.57 13.22 21.87
C ALA A 590 -2.43 11.69 22.09
N TYR A 591 -1.66 11.30 23.11
CA TYR A 591 -1.51 9.89 23.49
C TYR A 591 -2.84 9.28 23.93
N ALA A 592 -3.57 9.96 24.82
CA ALA A 592 -4.86 9.49 25.32
C ALA A 592 -5.89 9.31 24.20
N ASN A 593 -5.97 10.27 23.26
CA ASN A 593 -6.84 10.14 22.09
C ASN A 593 -6.47 8.96 21.20
N GLY A 594 -5.18 8.70 20.98
CA GLY A 594 -4.70 7.56 20.21
C GLY A 594 -5.00 6.21 20.90
N ALA A 595 -4.93 6.17 22.22
CA ALA A 595 -5.15 4.97 23.03
C ALA A 595 -6.62 4.69 23.34
N ALA A 596 -7.50 5.72 23.34
CA ALA A 596 -8.87 5.63 23.83
C ALA A 596 -9.67 4.48 23.17
N TYR A 597 -9.66 4.41 21.83
CA TYR A 597 -10.34 3.33 21.14
C TYR A 597 -9.74 1.94 21.45
N LYS A 598 -8.43 1.84 21.57
CA LYS A 598 -7.76 0.57 21.89
C LYS A 598 -8.21 0.02 23.24
N VAL A 599 -8.32 0.88 24.24
CA VAL A 599 -8.82 0.51 25.58
C VAL A 599 -10.27 0.03 25.50
N LEU A 600 -11.14 0.81 24.84
CA LEU A 600 -12.55 0.44 24.66
C LEU A 600 -12.71 -0.88 23.90
N ASN A 601 -11.89 -1.12 22.89
CA ASN A 601 -11.92 -2.36 22.12
C ASN A 601 -11.46 -3.57 22.95
N THR A 602 -10.47 -3.38 23.83
CA THR A 602 -10.01 -4.42 24.74
C THR A 602 -11.09 -4.76 25.79
N GLU A 603 -11.75 -3.75 26.35
CA GLU A 603 -12.84 -3.92 27.32
C GLU A 603 -14.12 -4.53 26.71
N ALA A 604 -14.36 -4.30 25.42
CA ALA A 604 -15.52 -4.82 24.73
C ALA A 604 -15.50 -6.33 24.51
N ASP A 605 -14.35 -7.01 24.71
CA ASP A 605 -14.15 -8.46 24.53
C ASP A 605 -14.82 -8.99 23.24
N VAL A 606 -14.48 -8.34 22.11
CA VAL A 606 -15.09 -8.66 20.81
C VAL A 606 -14.73 -10.08 20.38
N LYS A 607 -15.75 -10.90 20.19
CA LYS A 607 -15.57 -12.27 19.66
C LYS A 607 -15.82 -12.28 18.16
N ASP A 608 -14.79 -12.59 17.41
CA ASP A 608 -14.87 -12.73 15.96
C ASP A 608 -15.06 -14.18 15.56
N ASN A 609 -16.30 -14.55 15.25
CA ASN A 609 -16.66 -15.90 14.81
C ASN A 609 -16.79 -15.99 13.27
N ARG A 610 -16.28 -15.02 12.53
CA ARG A 610 -16.35 -15.01 11.05
C ARG A 610 -15.65 -16.22 10.44
N SER A 611 -14.63 -16.74 11.10
CA SER A 611 -13.93 -17.96 10.69
C SER A 611 -14.85 -19.17 10.55
N ASP A 612 -15.98 -19.20 11.27
CA ASP A 612 -16.91 -20.31 11.26
C ASP A 612 -17.84 -20.28 10.03
N PHE A 613 -17.94 -19.13 9.34
CA PHE A 613 -18.88 -18.87 8.26
C PHE A 613 -18.22 -18.56 6.90
N TYR A 614 -16.99 -18.10 6.88
CA TYR A 614 -16.34 -17.62 5.65
C TYR A 614 -14.96 -18.26 5.42
#